data_a5201c0bc2ca0784b764b342b56d54f9
#
_entry.id   a5201c0bc2ca0784b764b342b56d54f9
#
_cell.length_a   1.000
_cell.length_b   1.000
_cell.length_c   1.000
_cell.angle_alpha   90.00
_cell.angle_beta   90.00
_cell.angle_gamma   90.00
#
_symmetry.space_group_name_H-M   'P 1'
#
loop_
_entity.id
_entity.type
_entity.pdbx_description
1 polymer ?
#
loop_
_entity_poly.entity_id
_entity_poly.type
_entity_poly.pdbx_seq_one_letter_code
_entity_poly.pdbx_strand_id
1 'polypeptide(L)'
;LDAPVHMDTYMLPGIKERNLPFEQQPRLNPEDAALAEIQTRKAEIVPEIFRQYAEQMTAILKNQDMVYSDQISCLAGNCSFTINWQGEMRPCVTLQEPSVPVFETGFLSAWQKISSESKTFHYHKKCTTCPYRPVCKICVASAYLETGSYDGIPEYLCRYAEEYARLLQKELE
;
A
#
# COMPACT_ATOMS: atom_id res chain seq x y z
N LEU A 1 17.43 -22.38 9.21
CA LEU A 1 17.92 -21.02 8.97
C LEU A 1 17.31 -20.12 10.05
N ASP A 2 18.16 -19.58 10.94
CA ASP A 2 17.73 -18.62 12.00
C ASP A 2 17.58 -17.19 11.45
N ALA A 3 17.18 -17.06 10.19
CA ALA A 3 16.93 -15.77 9.57
C ALA A 3 15.44 -15.44 9.61
N PRO A 4 15.05 -14.23 10.01
CA PRO A 4 13.66 -13.81 9.93
C PRO A 4 13.21 -13.81 8.48
N VAL A 5 12.08 -14.45 8.20
CA VAL A 5 11.46 -14.48 6.86
C VAL A 5 10.22 -13.60 6.92
N HIS A 6 10.18 -12.59 6.07
CA HIS A 6 8.99 -11.76 5.87
C HIS A 6 8.37 -12.06 4.52
N MET A 7 7.07 -12.28 4.49
CA MET A 7 6.30 -12.46 3.26
C MET A 7 5.35 -11.30 3.04
N ASP A 8 5.39 -10.70 1.85
CA ASP A 8 4.34 -9.79 1.40
C ASP A 8 3.39 -10.57 0.47
N THR A 9 2.11 -10.52 0.79
CA THR A 9 1.06 -11.23 0.04
C THR A 9 0.44 -10.38 -1.07
N TYR A 10 0.73 -9.07 -1.10
CA TYR A 10 0.32 -8.18 -2.16
C TYR A 10 1.43 -8.00 -3.19
N MET A 11 1.27 -8.60 -4.35
CA MET A 11 2.24 -8.51 -5.44
C MET A 11 1.90 -7.32 -6.36
N LEU A 12 2.87 -6.42 -6.49
CA LEU A 12 2.86 -5.39 -7.53
C LEU A 12 3.55 -5.92 -8.80
N PRO A 13 3.12 -5.47 -10.00
CA PRO A 13 3.83 -5.80 -11.23
C PRO A 13 5.29 -5.37 -11.16
N GLY A 14 6.19 -6.21 -11.63
CA GLY A 14 7.61 -5.88 -11.76
C GLY A 14 7.81 -4.67 -12.68
N ILE A 15 8.91 -3.92 -12.47
CA ILE A 15 9.18 -2.69 -13.24
C ILE A 15 9.24 -2.95 -14.75
N LYS A 16 9.79 -4.08 -15.16
CA LYS A 16 9.90 -4.47 -16.57
C LYS A 16 8.59 -4.96 -17.19
N GLU A 17 7.64 -5.39 -16.36
CA GLU A 17 6.39 -6.04 -16.76
C GLU A 17 5.17 -5.20 -16.37
N ARG A 18 5.35 -3.92 -16.08
CA ARG A 18 4.26 -3.02 -15.68
C ARG A 18 3.15 -2.85 -16.69
N ASN A 19 3.43 -3.17 -17.95
CA ASN A 19 2.44 -3.13 -19.03
C ASN A 19 1.64 -4.43 -19.13
N LEU A 20 1.97 -5.47 -18.36
CA LEU A 20 1.18 -6.69 -18.33
C LEU A 20 -0.05 -6.48 -17.43
N PRO A 21 -1.25 -6.79 -17.90
CA PRO A 21 -2.44 -6.78 -17.06
C PRO A 21 -2.27 -7.65 -15.83
N PHE A 22 -2.85 -7.26 -14.72
CA PHE A 22 -2.80 -8.04 -13.47
C PHE A 22 -3.35 -9.46 -13.64
N GLU A 23 -4.31 -9.67 -14.55
CA GLU A 23 -4.87 -10.98 -14.86
C GLU A 23 -3.84 -11.95 -15.46
N GLN A 24 -2.78 -11.44 -16.04
CA GLN A 24 -1.68 -12.24 -16.61
C GLN A 24 -0.55 -12.50 -15.60
N GLN A 25 -0.63 -11.95 -14.40
CA GLN A 25 0.38 -12.11 -13.37
C GLN A 25 -0.11 -13.11 -12.31
N PRO A 26 0.73 -14.08 -11.93
CA PRO A 26 0.37 -15.01 -10.86
C PRO A 26 0.33 -14.25 -9.52
N ARG A 27 -0.85 -13.97 -9.03
CA ARG A 27 -1.08 -13.45 -7.68
C ARG A 27 -2.25 -14.19 -7.03
N LEU A 28 -2.24 -14.25 -5.72
CA LEU A 28 -3.38 -14.78 -4.96
C LEU A 28 -4.62 -13.91 -5.24
N ASN A 29 -5.81 -14.52 -5.19
CA ASN A 29 -7.02 -13.73 -5.13
C ASN A 29 -7.07 -12.94 -3.79
N PRO A 30 -7.91 -11.90 -3.67
CA PRO A 30 -7.90 -11.03 -2.49
C PRO A 30 -8.13 -11.78 -1.17
N GLU A 31 -9.00 -12.77 -1.18
CA GLU A 31 -9.39 -13.55 -0.02
C GLU A 31 -8.26 -14.47 0.44
N ASP A 32 -7.62 -15.17 -0.49
CA ASP A 32 -6.46 -16.02 -0.19
C ASP A 32 -5.25 -15.18 0.24
N ALA A 33 -5.06 -13.99 -0.33
CA ALA A 33 -4.01 -13.06 0.08
C ALA A 33 -4.22 -12.56 1.52
N ALA A 34 -5.46 -12.26 1.90
CA ALA A 34 -5.81 -11.87 3.26
C ALA A 34 -5.58 -13.01 4.25
N LEU A 35 -5.97 -14.24 3.88
CA LEU A 35 -5.74 -15.43 4.71
C LEU A 35 -4.25 -15.70 4.87
N ALA A 36 -3.48 -15.65 3.80
CA ALA A 36 -2.03 -15.86 3.83
C ALA A 36 -1.34 -14.81 4.73
N GLU A 37 -1.77 -13.56 4.69
CA GLU A 37 -1.25 -12.49 5.57
C GLU A 37 -1.52 -12.80 7.06
N ILE A 38 -2.73 -13.24 7.41
CA ILE A 38 -3.07 -13.64 8.78
C ILE A 38 -2.18 -14.81 9.24
N GLN A 39 -2.02 -15.82 8.38
CA GLN A 39 -1.18 -16.99 8.70
C GLN A 39 0.29 -16.59 8.87
N THR A 40 0.81 -15.73 8.01
CA THR A 40 2.17 -15.21 8.11
C THR A 40 2.39 -14.45 9.41
N ARG A 41 1.47 -13.54 9.77
CA ARG A 41 1.56 -12.79 11.04
C ARG A 41 1.53 -13.71 12.25
N LYS A 42 0.70 -14.75 12.24
CA LYS A 42 0.65 -15.76 13.32
C LYS A 42 1.94 -16.58 13.41
N ALA A 43 2.66 -16.76 12.32
CA ALA A 43 3.93 -17.45 12.30
C ALA A 43 5.12 -16.56 12.74
N GLU A 44 5.04 -15.26 12.48
CA GLU A 44 6.11 -14.28 12.74
C GLU A 44 6.06 -13.69 14.16
N ILE A 45 4.88 -13.60 14.76
CA ILE A 45 4.67 -12.93 16.05
C ILE A 45 4.16 -13.92 17.10
N VAL A 46 4.56 -13.72 18.37
CA VAL A 46 4.06 -14.54 19.47
C VAL A 46 2.54 -14.41 19.61
N PRO A 47 1.83 -15.51 19.97
CA PRO A 47 0.36 -15.56 19.97
C PRO A 47 -0.31 -14.44 20.77
N GLU A 48 0.28 -14.07 21.92
CA GLU A 48 -0.25 -13.02 22.79
C GLU A 48 -0.22 -11.65 22.12
N ILE A 49 0.87 -11.33 21.40
CA ILE A 49 1.02 -10.07 20.66
C ILE A 49 0.08 -10.06 19.44
N PHE A 50 -0.06 -11.20 18.75
CA PHE A 50 -1.02 -11.28 17.64
C PHE A 50 -2.45 -11.07 18.14
N ARG A 51 -2.82 -11.66 19.28
CA ARG A 51 -4.15 -11.46 19.87
C ARG A 51 -4.41 -10.01 20.23
N GLN A 52 -3.46 -9.34 20.90
CA GLN A 52 -3.55 -7.91 21.21
C GLN A 52 -3.73 -7.07 19.94
N TYR A 53 -2.97 -7.35 18.88
CA TYR A 53 -3.12 -6.71 17.60
C TYR A 53 -4.53 -6.90 17.01
N ALA A 54 -5.06 -8.14 17.02
CA ALA A 54 -6.38 -8.45 16.50
C ALA A 54 -7.48 -7.72 17.31
N GLU A 55 -7.37 -7.67 18.64
CA GLU A 55 -8.28 -6.94 19.52
C GLU A 55 -8.27 -5.44 19.22
N GLN A 56 -7.09 -4.83 19.11
CA GLN A 56 -6.94 -3.40 18.80
C GLN A 56 -7.50 -3.06 17.41
N MET A 57 -7.15 -3.84 16.39
CA MET A 57 -7.64 -3.60 15.03
C MET A 57 -9.16 -3.79 14.95
N THR A 58 -9.71 -4.81 15.60
CA THR A 58 -11.16 -5.04 15.63
C THR A 58 -11.90 -3.91 16.34
N ALA A 59 -11.33 -3.36 17.41
CA ALA A 59 -11.91 -2.20 18.09
C ALA A 59 -11.92 -0.95 17.18
N ILE A 60 -10.85 -0.70 16.44
CA ILE A 60 -10.77 0.40 15.47
C ILE A 60 -11.78 0.20 14.34
N LEU A 61 -11.89 -1.01 13.78
CA LEU A 61 -12.82 -1.35 12.71
C LEU A 61 -14.30 -1.18 13.10
N LYS A 62 -14.62 -1.31 14.39
CA LYS A 62 -15.99 -1.08 14.91
C LYS A 62 -16.35 0.41 15.02
N ASN A 63 -15.39 1.30 15.01
CA ASN A 63 -15.61 2.74 15.07
C ASN A 63 -15.95 3.29 13.68
N GLN A 64 -17.24 3.34 13.35
CA GLN A 64 -17.73 3.79 12.04
C GLN A 64 -17.71 5.31 11.85
N ASP A 65 -17.48 6.08 12.90
CA ASP A 65 -17.46 7.56 12.85
C ASP A 65 -16.08 8.13 12.48
N MET A 66 -15.10 7.26 12.24
CA MET A 66 -13.76 7.71 11.87
C MET A 66 -13.71 8.26 10.45
N VAL A 67 -13.16 9.47 10.34
CA VAL A 67 -12.86 10.10 9.05
C VAL A 67 -11.33 10.17 8.86
N TYR A 68 -10.85 9.63 7.76
CA TYR A 68 -9.44 9.59 7.41
C TYR A 68 -9.10 10.71 6.41
N SER A 69 -7.86 11.17 6.44
CA SER A 69 -7.36 12.08 5.41
C SER A 69 -7.38 11.41 4.03
N ASP A 70 -7.70 12.16 2.99
CA ASP A 70 -7.50 11.77 1.60
C ASP A 70 -6.06 11.98 1.12
N GLN A 71 -5.25 12.72 1.88
CA GLN A 71 -3.84 12.91 1.55
C GLN A 71 -3.02 11.63 1.78
N ILE A 72 -1.97 11.46 0.97
CA ILE A 72 -1.04 10.36 1.18
C ILE A 72 -0.29 10.53 2.50
N SER A 73 -0.25 9.47 3.29
CA SER A 73 0.40 9.43 4.60
C SER A 73 1.79 8.80 4.58
N CYS A 74 2.25 8.34 3.42
CA CYS A 74 3.56 7.70 3.28
C CYS A 74 4.70 8.72 3.14
N LEU A 75 5.94 8.24 3.21
CA LEU A 75 7.15 9.05 3.12
C LEU A 75 7.52 9.49 1.69
N ALA A 76 6.90 8.88 0.67
CA ALA A 76 7.21 9.09 -0.74
C ALA A 76 7.04 10.56 -1.13
N GLY A 77 8.11 11.19 -1.61
CA GLY A 77 8.14 12.60 -1.97
C GLY A 77 8.05 13.58 -0.78
N ASN A 78 7.89 13.08 0.45
CA ASN A 78 7.86 13.89 1.67
C ASN A 78 9.24 13.96 2.35
N CYS A 79 9.79 12.80 2.68
CA CYS A 79 11.13 12.67 3.25
C CYS A 79 11.90 11.46 2.66
N SER A 80 11.38 10.83 1.63
CA SER A 80 12.05 9.78 0.88
C SER A 80 11.87 9.95 -0.64
N PHE A 81 12.84 9.46 -1.37
CA PHE A 81 12.85 9.43 -2.83
C PHE A 81 13.62 8.20 -3.31
N THR A 82 13.53 7.92 -4.59
CA THR A 82 14.36 6.92 -5.28
C THR A 82 15.01 7.57 -6.49
N ILE A 83 16.29 7.30 -6.73
CA ILE A 83 16.95 7.62 -8.00
C ILE A 83 17.19 6.30 -8.72
N ASN A 84 16.65 6.17 -9.94
CA ASN A 84 16.87 4.97 -10.74
C ASN A 84 18.25 4.99 -11.44
N TRP A 85 18.57 3.93 -12.14
CA TRP A 85 19.86 3.80 -12.85
C TRP A 85 20.03 4.76 -14.03
N GLN A 86 18.94 5.39 -14.49
CA GLN A 86 18.96 6.44 -15.52
C GLN A 86 19.22 7.83 -14.93
N GLY A 87 19.31 7.94 -13.61
CA GLY A 87 19.50 9.21 -12.91
C GLY A 87 18.20 10.00 -12.73
N GLU A 88 17.04 9.34 -12.80
CA GLU A 88 15.75 9.97 -12.57
C GLU A 88 15.33 9.84 -11.11
N MET A 89 15.06 10.95 -10.46
CA MET A 89 14.48 11.01 -9.12
C MET A 89 12.96 10.84 -9.21
N ARG A 90 12.42 9.99 -8.34
CA ARG A 90 10.98 9.68 -8.23
C ARG A 90 10.57 9.63 -6.74
N PRO A 91 9.27 9.79 -6.41
CA PRO A 91 8.80 9.72 -5.02
C PRO A 91 9.10 8.38 -4.35
N CYS A 92 8.95 7.26 -5.08
CA CYS A 92 9.25 5.92 -4.60
C CYS A 92 9.54 4.95 -5.76
N VAL A 93 9.94 3.73 -5.43
CA VAL A 93 10.27 2.68 -6.43
C VAL A 93 9.08 2.28 -7.31
N THR A 94 7.85 2.44 -6.81
CA THR A 94 6.63 2.00 -7.50
C THR A 94 6.02 3.12 -8.34
N LEU A 95 6.11 4.38 -7.90
CA LEU A 95 5.62 5.53 -8.66
C LEU A 95 6.58 5.85 -9.81
N GLN A 96 6.05 5.88 -11.04
CA GLN A 96 6.82 6.26 -12.23
C GLN A 96 6.91 7.78 -12.39
N GLU A 97 5.86 8.46 -12.05
CA GLU A 97 5.73 9.92 -12.13
C GLU A 97 5.36 10.49 -10.74
N PRO A 98 5.80 11.70 -10.42
CA PRO A 98 6.72 12.52 -11.21
C PRO A 98 8.12 11.91 -11.30
N SER A 99 8.82 12.15 -12.43
CA SER A 99 10.20 11.71 -12.68
C SER A 99 11.04 12.89 -13.12
N VAL A 100 12.19 13.11 -12.47
CA VAL A 100 13.04 14.30 -12.73
C VAL A 100 14.50 13.87 -12.92
N PRO A 101 15.14 14.23 -14.04
CA PRO A 101 16.55 13.91 -14.30
C PRO A 101 17.48 14.72 -13.38
N VAL A 102 18.10 14.06 -12.41
CA VAL A 102 18.92 14.71 -11.36
C VAL A 102 20.19 15.32 -11.92
N PHE A 103 20.81 14.67 -12.90
CA PHE A 103 22.08 15.14 -13.46
C PHE A 103 21.93 16.42 -14.30
N GLU A 104 20.76 16.65 -14.88
CA GLU A 104 20.46 17.85 -15.66
C GLU A 104 19.92 18.98 -14.78
N THR A 105 19.02 18.61 -13.84
CA THR A 105 18.26 19.56 -13.03
C THR A 105 19.00 19.99 -11.77
N GLY A 106 19.91 19.13 -11.28
CA GLY A 106 20.51 19.24 -9.95
C GLY A 106 19.63 18.65 -8.85
N PHE A 107 20.27 18.07 -7.83
CA PHE A 107 19.60 17.31 -6.77
C PHE A 107 18.52 18.12 -6.04
N LEU A 108 18.84 19.33 -5.60
CA LEU A 108 17.93 20.14 -4.80
C LEU A 108 16.67 20.54 -5.60
N SER A 109 16.86 20.96 -6.84
CA SER A 109 15.74 21.32 -7.74
C SER A 109 14.87 20.11 -8.07
N ALA A 110 15.49 18.95 -8.31
CA ALA A 110 14.78 17.70 -8.54
C ALA A 110 13.95 17.31 -7.30
N TRP A 111 14.54 17.38 -6.12
CA TRP A 111 13.84 17.09 -4.86
C TRP A 111 12.66 18.05 -4.62
N GLN A 112 12.86 19.36 -4.81
CA GLN A 112 11.79 20.35 -4.63
C GLN A 112 10.61 20.06 -5.57
N LYS A 113 10.89 19.70 -6.82
CA LYS A 113 9.85 19.36 -7.79
C LYS A 113 9.11 18.08 -7.37
N ILE A 114 9.82 16.99 -7.08
CA ILE A 114 9.23 15.73 -6.60
C ILE A 114 8.36 15.98 -5.36
N SER A 115 8.89 16.71 -4.38
CA SER A 115 8.16 16.98 -3.13
C SER A 115 6.91 17.83 -3.34
N SER A 116 6.94 18.82 -4.22
CA SER A 116 5.77 19.66 -4.52
C SER A 116 4.67 18.87 -5.25
N GLU A 117 5.05 18.08 -6.25
CA GLU A 117 4.11 17.28 -7.04
C GLU A 117 3.51 16.12 -6.22
N SER A 118 4.29 15.50 -5.34
CA SER A 118 3.78 14.42 -4.48
C SER A 118 2.67 14.88 -3.54
N LYS A 119 2.63 16.15 -3.16
CA LYS A 119 1.56 16.72 -2.33
C LYS A 119 0.22 16.86 -3.04
N THR A 120 0.20 16.72 -4.37
CA THR A 120 -1.04 16.76 -5.16
C THR A 120 -1.75 15.42 -5.22
N PHE A 121 -1.11 14.34 -4.79
CA PHE A 121 -1.73 13.03 -4.78
C PHE A 121 -2.71 12.88 -3.63
N HIS A 122 -3.89 12.37 -3.94
CA HIS A 122 -4.95 12.12 -2.99
C HIS A 122 -5.54 10.72 -3.21
N TYR A 123 -6.00 10.13 -2.13
CA TYR A 123 -6.83 8.94 -2.21
C TYR A 123 -8.25 9.32 -2.65
N HIS A 124 -8.96 8.37 -3.23
CA HIS A 124 -10.37 8.57 -3.56
C HIS A 124 -11.20 8.95 -2.31
N LYS A 125 -12.12 9.90 -2.46
CA LYS A 125 -12.95 10.40 -1.36
C LYS A 125 -13.71 9.32 -0.59
N LYS A 126 -14.14 8.24 -1.25
CA LYS A 126 -14.76 7.09 -0.57
C LYS A 126 -13.84 6.41 0.44
N CYS A 127 -12.51 6.53 0.29
CA CYS A 127 -11.56 5.97 1.23
C CYS A 127 -11.49 6.73 2.55
N THR A 128 -11.99 7.98 2.60
CA THR A 128 -11.98 8.79 3.84
C THR A 128 -12.98 8.30 4.88
N THR A 129 -14.04 7.62 4.46
CA THR A 129 -15.07 7.06 5.34
C THR A 129 -15.18 5.54 5.24
N CYS A 130 -14.18 4.91 4.62
CA CYS A 130 -14.18 3.46 4.46
C CYS A 130 -13.93 2.75 5.80
N PRO A 131 -14.81 1.86 6.27
CA PRO A 131 -14.64 1.17 7.55
C PRO A 131 -13.39 0.26 7.57
N TYR A 132 -12.95 -0.23 6.40
CA TYR A 132 -11.78 -1.11 6.27
C TYR A 132 -10.46 -0.35 6.09
N ARG A 133 -10.48 1.00 6.11
CA ARG A 133 -9.28 1.84 5.91
C ARG A 133 -8.11 1.47 6.85
N PRO A 134 -8.32 1.12 8.13
CA PRO A 134 -7.25 0.77 9.06
C PRO A 134 -6.41 -0.45 8.64
N VAL A 135 -7.00 -1.38 7.91
CA VAL A 135 -6.34 -2.62 7.45
C VAL A 135 -6.10 -2.64 5.95
N CYS A 136 -6.44 -1.55 5.25
CA CYS A 136 -6.28 -1.45 3.81
C CYS A 136 -4.85 -1.06 3.43
N LYS A 137 -4.25 -1.80 2.51
CA LYS A 137 -2.90 -1.55 1.96
C LYS A 137 -2.90 -0.54 0.80
N ILE A 138 -3.95 0.25 0.63
CA ILE A 138 -4.03 1.18 -0.50
C ILE A 138 -2.90 2.21 -0.48
N CYS A 139 -2.28 2.40 -1.63
CA CYS A 139 -1.41 3.54 -1.91
C CYS A 139 -1.71 4.09 -3.32
N VAL A 140 -1.31 5.32 -3.60
CA VAL A 140 -1.56 5.95 -4.90
C VAL A 140 -0.90 5.20 -6.06
N ALA A 141 0.25 4.57 -5.82
CA ALA A 141 0.91 3.74 -6.83
C ALA A 141 0.10 2.48 -7.15
N SER A 142 -0.41 1.78 -6.13
CA SER A 142 -1.28 0.61 -6.35
C SER A 142 -2.61 1.01 -7.00
N ALA A 143 -3.18 2.15 -6.61
CA ALA A 143 -4.37 2.68 -7.26
C ALA A 143 -4.14 2.90 -8.76
N TYR A 144 -3.05 3.59 -9.12
CA TYR A 144 -2.70 3.82 -10.52
C TYR A 144 -2.47 2.52 -11.30
N LEU A 145 -1.71 1.59 -10.74
CA LEU A 145 -1.39 0.33 -11.41
C LEU A 145 -2.65 -0.53 -11.69
N GLU A 146 -3.63 -0.50 -10.80
CA GLU A 146 -4.84 -1.30 -10.93
C GLU A 146 -5.97 -0.61 -11.71
N THR A 147 -6.00 0.73 -11.72
CA THR A 147 -7.15 1.47 -12.25
C THR A 147 -6.79 2.48 -13.35
N GLY A 148 -5.49 2.77 -13.53
CA GLY A 148 -5.03 3.83 -14.41
C GLY A 148 -5.17 5.25 -13.82
N SER A 149 -5.62 5.39 -12.56
CA SER A 149 -5.76 6.68 -11.88
C SER A 149 -5.14 6.64 -10.48
N TYR A 150 -4.46 7.72 -10.07
CA TYR A 150 -3.86 7.84 -8.73
C TYR A 150 -4.91 7.90 -7.61
N ASP A 151 -6.10 8.39 -7.91
CA ASP A 151 -7.26 8.42 -7.02
C ASP A 151 -8.27 7.28 -7.32
N GLY A 152 -7.86 6.29 -8.10
CA GLY A 152 -8.69 5.13 -8.41
C GLY A 152 -8.98 4.25 -7.18
N ILE A 153 -10.05 3.46 -7.27
CA ILE A 153 -10.41 2.48 -6.24
C ILE A 153 -10.03 1.09 -6.74
N PRO A 154 -8.92 0.50 -6.26
CA PRO A 154 -8.53 -0.86 -6.62
C PRO A 154 -9.44 -1.87 -5.92
N GLU A 155 -10.34 -2.49 -6.66
CA GLU A 155 -11.32 -3.46 -6.13
C GLU A 155 -10.64 -4.62 -5.40
N TYR A 156 -9.51 -5.09 -5.92
CA TYR A 156 -8.70 -6.11 -5.28
C TYR A 156 -8.37 -5.74 -3.83
N LEU A 157 -7.87 -4.53 -3.58
CA LEU A 157 -7.50 -4.10 -2.22
C LEU A 157 -8.73 -3.85 -1.33
N CYS A 158 -9.85 -3.48 -1.90
CA CYS A 158 -11.12 -3.36 -1.15
C CYS A 158 -11.55 -4.72 -0.63
N ARG A 159 -11.59 -5.73 -1.49
CA ARG A 159 -11.95 -7.11 -1.12
C ARG A 159 -10.95 -7.73 -0.14
N TYR A 160 -9.65 -7.50 -0.38
CA TYR A 160 -8.60 -7.91 0.55
C TYR A 160 -8.82 -7.32 1.95
N ALA A 161 -9.08 -6.01 2.06
CA ALA A 161 -9.23 -5.35 3.35
C ALA A 161 -10.49 -5.80 4.09
N GLU A 162 -11.59 -6.03 3.37
CA GLU A 162 -12.83 -6.58 3.91
C GLU A 162 -12.62 -7.98 4.48
N GLU A 163 -12.01 -8.86 3.70
CA GLU A 163 -11.74 -10.23 4.14
C GLU A 163 -10.74 -10.28 5.29
N TYR A 164 -9.69 -9.44 5.24
CA TYR A 164 -8.72 -9.34 6.33
C TYR A 164 -9.39 -8.91 7.64
N ALA A 165 -10.29 -7.92 7.59
CA ALA A 165 -11.06 -7.49 8.76
C ALA A 165 -11.95 -8.61 9.31
N ARG A 166 -12.61 -9.37 8.43
CA ARG A 166 -13.44 -10.52 8.81
C ARG A 166 -12.61 -11.62 9.49
N LEU A 167 -11.43 -11.91 8.94
CA LEU A 167 -10.54 -12.92 9.51
C LEU A 167 -10.00 -12.51 10.88
N LEU A 168 -9.62 -11.22 11.07
CA LEU A 168 -9.19 -10.72 12.38
C LEU A 168 -10.29 -10.89 13.45
N GLN A 169 -11.55 -10.63 13.09
CA GLN A 169 -12.66 -10.83 14.02
C GLN A 169 -12.83 -12.31 14.41
N LYS A 170 -12.70 -13.21 13.42
CA LYS A 170 -12.78 -14.65 13.64
C LYS A 170 -11.68 -15.20 14.57
N GLU A 171 -10.50 -14.58 14.58
CA GLU A 171 -9.39 -14.98 15.47
C GLU A 171 -9.69 -14.66 16.96
N LEU A 172 -10.73 -13.90 17.26
CA LEU A 172 -11.14 -13.52 18.61
C LEU A 172 -12.34 -14.34 19.14
N GLU A 173 -12.96 -15.14 18.29
CA GLU A 173 -14.04 -16.05 18.64
C GLU A 173 -13.51 -17.36 19.24
#